data_792084d4fd3ce80e646036ebc8f9f6b7
#
_entry.id   792084d4fd3ce80e646036ebc8f9f6b7
#
_cell.length_a   1.000
_cell.length_b   1.000
_cell.length_c   1.000
_cell.angle_alpha   90.00
_cell.angle_beta   90.00
_cell.angle_gamma   90.00
#
_symmetry.space_group_name_H-M   'P 1'
#
loop_
_entity.id
_entity.type
_entity.pdbx_description
1 polymer ?
#
loop_
_entity_poly.entity_id
_entity_poly.type
_entity_poly.pdbx_seq_one_letter_code
_entity_poly.pdbx_strand_id
1 'polypeptide(L)'
;ICGATVALAHAGLLDHRPHTSNGVGFLDMFCPGYKGQSFYVDQPAVSDGNLITASGAAALLWTKQILERLDVFQQDTLEAWYAYFRTGGAQHFFALMQTLPSSNG
;
A
#
# COMPACT_ATOMS: atom_id res chain seq x y z
N ILE A 1 -2.99 -3.89 -6.21
CA ILE A 1 -4.10 -3.10 -5.66
C ILE A 1 -5.39 -3.42 -6.42
N CYS A 2 -6.51 -3.37 -5.72
CA CYS A 2 -7.84 -3.55 -6.29
C CYS A 2 -7.96 -4.86 -7.07
N GLY A 3 -8.47 -4.81 -8.31
CA GLY A 3 -8.69 -5.99 -9.14
C GLY A 3 -7.43 -6.77 -9.49
N ALA A 4 -6.26 -6.14 -9.44
CA ALA A 4 -5.00 -6.83 -9.69
C ALA A 4 -4.71 -7.93 -8.66
N THR A 5 -5.27 -7.83 -7.46
CA THR A 5 -5.13 -8.87 -6.45
C THR A 5 -5.79 -10.19 -6.88
N VAL A 6 -6.80 -10.11 -7.74
CA VAL A 6 -7.43 -11.31 -8.31
C VAL A 6 -6.43 -12.10 -9.15
N ALA A 7 -5.61 -11.40 -9.95
CA ALA A 7 -4.57 -12.08 -10.75
C ALA A 7 -3.54 -12.76 -9.84
N LEU A 8 -3.16 -12.12 -8.74
CA LEU A 8 -2.25 -12.72 -7.77
C LEU A 8 -2.89 -13.95 -7.11
N ALA A 9 -4.17 -13.89 -6.79
CA ALA A 9 -4.89 -15.00 -6.21
C ALA A 9 -4.94 -16.19 -7.19
N HIS A 10 -5.20 -15.92 -8.46
CA HIS A 10 -5.19 -16.98 -9.49
C HIS A 10 -3.83 -17.65 -9.61
N ALA A 11 -2.76 -16.89 -9.43
CA ALA A 11 -1.40 -17.42 -9.47
C ALA A 11 -0.98 -18.16 -8.19
N GLY A 12 -1.84 -18.19 -7.17
CA GLY A 12 -1.53 -18.85 -5.90
C GLY A 12 -0.61 -18.04 -4.99
N LEU A 13 -0.30 -16.79 -5.34
CA LEU A 13 0.67 -15.98 -4.60
C LEU A 13 0.14 -15.47 -3.28
N LEU A 14 -1.17 -15.54 -3.03
CA LEU A 14 -1.80 -15.09 -1.80
C LEU A 14 -2.18 -16.24 -0.86
N ASP A 15 -1.92 -17.47 -1.24
CA ASP A 15 -2.39 -18.64 -0.49
C ASP A 15 -1.73 -18.79 0.87
N HIS A 16 -0.49 -18.30 1.03
CA HIS A 16 0.31 -18.49 2.24
C HIS A 16 1.00 -17.22 2.72
N ARG A 17 0.49 -16.04 2.35
CA ARG A 17 1.10 -14.75 2.70
C ARG A 17 0.05 -13.76 3.18
N PRO A 18 0.35 -12.95 4.20
CA PRO A 18 -0.52 -11.84 4.58
C PRO A 18 -0.81 -10.95 3.39
N HIS A 19 -2.08 -10.61 3.19
CA HIS A 19 -2.52 -9.80 2.06
C HIS A 19 -3.89 -9.21 2.36
N THR A 20 -4.28 -8.25 1.52
CA THR A 20 -5.62 -7.68 1.55
C THR A 20 -6.13 -7.48 0.11
N SER A 21 -7.36 -7.03 0.00
CA SER A 21 -8.01 -6.69 -1.26
C SER A 21 -9.17 -5.74 -0.96
N ASN A 22 -10.23 -5.79 -1.75
CA ASN A 22 -11.36 -4.87 -1.65
C ASN A 22 -12.34 -5.20 -0.52
N GLY A 23 -12.06 -6.20 0.29
CA GLY A 23 -12.90 -6.59 1.41
C GLY A 23 -12.92 -8.10 1.59
N VAL A 24 -13.37 -8.52 2.76
CA VAL A 24 -13.52 -9.94 3.07
C VAL A 24 -14.52 -10.55 2.07
N GLY A 25 -14.14 -11.65 1.43
CA GLY A 25 -14.99 -12.34 0.46
C GLY A 25 -14.81 -11.89 -0.98
N PHE A 26 -14.13 -10.75 -1.24
CA PHE A 26 -13.94 -10.27 -2.60
C PHE A 26 -13.16 -11.27 -3.45
N LEU A 27 -12.04 -11.78 -2.92
CA LEU A 27 -11.21 -12.75 -3.67
C LEU A 27 -11.93 -14.08 -3.85
N ASP A 28 -12.73 -14.51 -2.88
CA ASP A 28 -13.54 -15.73 -3.02
C ASP A 28 -14.53 -15.60 -4.17
N MET A 29 -15.11 -14.41 -4.36
CA MET A 29 -16.12 -14.17 -5.39
C MET A 29 -15.51 -14.27 -6.80
N PHE A 30 -14.31 -13.75 -6.99
CA PHE A 30 -13.69 -13.63 -8.30
C PHE A 30 -12.63 -14.70 -8.59
N CYS A 31 -12.27 -15.52 -7.61
CA CYS A 31 -11.26 -16.55 -7.76
C CYS A 31 -11.69 -17.81 -6.99
N PRO A 32 -12.43 -18.74 -7.62
CA PRO A 32 -12.91 -19.93 -6.93
C PRO A 32 -11.80 -20.81 -6.34
N GLY A 33 -10.61 -20.77 -6.92
CA GLY A 33 -9.47 -21.53 -6.43
C GLY A 33 -8.67 -20.85 -5.33
N TYR A 34 -9.08 -19.69 -4.88
CA TYR A 34 -8.38 -18.93 -3.85
C TYR A 34 -8.39 -19.68 -2.52
N LYS A 35 -7.22 -19.83 -1.90
CA LYS A 35 -7.04 -20.58 -0.65
C LYS A 35 -6.31 -19.76 0.42
N GLY A 36 -6.30 -18.44 0.31
CA GLY A 36 -5.59 -17.56 1.22
C GLY A 36 -6.45 -16.94 2.30
N GLN A 37 -7.66 -17.47 2.57
CA GLN A 37 -8.61 -16.86 3.50
C GLN A 37 -8.01 -16.65 4.88
N SER A 38 -7.22 -17.61 5.39
CA SER A 38 -6.61 -17.50 6.72
C SER A 38 -5.48 -16.47 6.78
N PHE A 39 -4.97 -16.02 5.64
CA PHE A 39 -3.94 -15.00 5.55
C PHE A 39 -4.49 -13.63 5.16
N TYR A 40 -5.77 -13.52 4.91
CA TYR A 40 -6.39 -12.24 4.59
C TYR A 40 -6.40 -11.34 5.82
N VAL A 41 -5.93 -10.10 5.65
CA VAL A 41 -5.90 -9.09 6.70
C VAL A 41 -6.86 -7.98 6.30
N ASP A 42 -7.86 -7.73 7.11
CA ASP A 42 -8.89 -6.72 6.82
C ASP A 42 -8.37 -5.34 7.19
N GLN A 43 -7.42 -4.86 6.42
CA GLN A 43 -6.81 -3.55 6.54
C GLN A 43 -6.75 -2.89 5.15
N PRO A 44 -6.68 -1.55 5.08
CA PRO A 44 -6.65 -0.86 3.79
C PRO A 44 -5.47 -1.24 2.91
N ALA A 45 -4.31 -1.48 3.50
CA ALA A 45 -3.12 -1.93 2.79
C ALA A 45 -2.29 -2.84 3.70
N VAL A 46 -1.65 -3.84 3.12
CA VAL A 46 -0.85 -4.83 3.85
C VAL A 46 0.47 -5.02 3.13
N SER A 47 1.55 -4.88 3.89
CA SER A 47 2.91 -5.14 3.41
C SER A 47 3.41 -6.46 3.97
N ASP A 48 3.92 -7.32 3.10
CA ASP A 48 4.60 -8.56 3.48
C ASP A 48 5.85 -8.69 2.61
N GLY A 49 6.97 -8.19 3.12
CA GLY A 49 8.22 -8.20 2.36
C GLY A 49 8.09 -7.46 1.03
N ASN A 50 8.20 -8.18 -0.05
CA ASN A 50 8.12 -7.62 -1.40
C ASN A 50 6.70 -7.66 -1.99
N LEU A 51 5.70 -8.07 -1.22
CA LEU A 51 4.32 -8.07 -1.64
C LEU A 51 3.54 -7.01 -0.87
N ILE A 52 2.97 -6.06 -1.58
CA ILE A 52 2.18 -4.99 -0.97
C ILE A 52 0.82 -4.95 -1.68
N THR A 53 -0.23 -5.29 -0.93
CA THR A 53 -1.59 -5.35 -1.45
C THR A 53 -2.45 -4.29 -0.79
N ALA A 54 -3.51 -3.85 -1.48
CA ALA A 54 -4.39 -2.82 -0.96
C ALA A 54 -5.76 -2.88 -1.62
N SER A 55 -6.75 -2.31 -0.95
CA SER A 55 -8.05 -2.06 -1.55
C SER A 55 -7.97 -0.92 -2.56
N GLY A 56 -8.93 -0.86 -3.48
CA GLY A 56 -8.98 0.19 -4.49
C GLY A 56 -9.13 1.59 -3.90
N ALA A 57 -9.62 1.71 -2.68
CA ALA A 57 -9.79 3.00 -2.01
C ALA A 57 -8.53 3.44 -1.25
N ALA A 58 -7.48 2.63 -1.20
CA ALA A 58 -6.30 2.88 -0.38
C ALA A 58 -5.04 3.13 -1.21
N ALA A 59 -5.18 3.73 -2.39
CA ALA A 59 -4.05 3.95 -3.29
C ALA A 59 -2.93 4.77 -2.65
N LEU A 60 -3.27 5.78 -1.87
CA LEU A 60 -2.28 6.63 -1.22
C LEU A 60 -1.47 5.86 -0.17
N LEU A 61 -2.15 5.12 0.70
CA LEU A 61 -1.48 4.31 1.71
C LEU A 61 -0.64 3.20 1.06
N TRP A 62 -1.16 2.58 0.01
CA TRP A 62 -0.43 1.58 -0.76
C TRP A 62 0.87 2.15 -1.32
N THR A 63 0.79 3.36 -1.90
CA THR A 63 1.98 4.05 -2.42
C THR A 63 2.96 4.35 -1.30
N LYS A 64 2.48 4.80 -0.15
CA LYS A 64 3.34 5.06 1.01
C LYS A 64 4.11 3.80 1.42
N GLN A 65 3.43 2.66 1.49
CA GLN A 65 4.06 1.40 1.88
C GLN A 65 5.09 0.94 0.85
N ILE A 66 4.83 1.16 -0.44
CA ILE A 66 5.80 0.86 -1.50
C ILE A 66 7.06 1.72 -1.32
N LEU A 67 6.89 3.02 -1.09
CA LEU A 67 8.01 3.93 -0.89
C LEU A 67 8.83 3.58 0.35
N GLU A 68 8.15 3.14 1.42
CA GLU A 68 8.84 2.65 2.62
C GLU A 68 9.68 1.41 2.30
N ARG A 69 9.11 0.47 1.56
CA ARG A 69 9.80 -0.77 1.21
C ARG A 69 11.02 -0.52 0.33
N LEU A 70 10.91 0.44 -0.59
CA LEU A 70 12.00 0.80 -1.48
C LEU A 70 13.08 1.65 -0.80
N ASP A 71 12.76 2.23 0.35
CA ASP A 71 13.67 3.04 1.16
C ASP A 71 14.29 4.19 0.35
N VAL A 72 13.46 4.86 -0.46
CA VAL A 72 13.92 5.95 -1.34
C VAL A 72 13.87 7.31 -0.68
N PHE A 73 13.13 7.45 0.42
CA PHE A 73 12.99 8.70 1.17
C PHE A 73 13.32 8.47 2.64
N GLN A 74 13.79 9.53 3.31
CA GLN A 74 13.88 9.53 4.76
C GLN A 74 12.48 9.47 5.36
N GLN A 75 12.37 8.99 6.59
CA GLN A 75 11.07 8.78 7.24
C GLN A 75 10.29 10.08 7.39
N ASP A 76 10.95 11.16 7.78
CA ASP A 76 10.29 12.46 7.93
C ASP A 76 9.78 13.00 6.60
N THR A 77 10.51 12.79 5.51
CA THR A 77 10.07 13.17 4.16
C THR A 77 8.82 12.38 3.77
N LEU A 78 8.82 11.08 4.00
CA LEU A 78 7.70 10.22 3.64
C LEU A 78 6.44 10.57 4.46
N GLU A 79 6.59 10.85 5.75
CA GLU A 79 5.48 11.25 6.61
C GLU A 79 4.87 12.57 6.16
N ALA A 80 5.71 13.56 5.82
CA ALA A 80 5.23 14.85 5.34
C ALA A 80 4.53 14.70 3.98
N TRP A 81 5.09 13.88 3.08
CA TRP A 81 4.49 13.58 1.79
C TRP A 81 3.11 12.95 1.95
N TYR A 82 3.00 11.94 2.80
CA TYR A 82 1.73 11.25 3.05
C TYR A 82 0.69 12.19 3.65
N ALA A 83 1.08 12.98 4.65
CA ALA A 83 0.18 13.93 5.29
C ALA A 83 -0.32 14.98 4.30
N TYR A 84 0.54 15.48 3.43
CA TYR A 84 0.16 16.45 2.44
C TYR A 84 -0.88 15.90 1.47
N PHE A 85 -0.62 14.73 0.88
CA PHE A 85 -1.55 14.15 -0.08
C PHE A 85 -2.83 13.63 0.56
N ARG A 86 -2.80 13.29 1.84
CA ARG A 86 -3.99 12.85 2.56
C ARG A 86 -4.91 14.02 2.92
N THR A 87 -4.34 15.17 3.27
CA THR A 87 -5.11 16.28 3.84
C THR A 87 -5.15 17.52 2.94
N GLY A 88 -4.17 17.70 2.06
CA GLY A 88 -4.02 18.92 1.27
C GLY A 88 -3.56 20.13 2.07
N GLY A 89 -3.15 19.96 3.33
CA GLY A 89 -2.77 21.07 4.20
C GLY A 89 -1.44 21.70 3.80
N ALA A 90 -1.43 23.04 3.69
CA ALA A 90 -0.24 23.77 3.28
C ALA A 90 0.95 23.56 4.22
N GLN A 91 0.68 23.40 5.52
CA GLN A 91 1.75 23.15 6.50
C GLN A 91 2.52 21.85 6.19
N HIS A 92 1.83 20.86 5.64
CA HIS A 92 2.49 19.61 5.26
C HIS A 92 3.33 19.76 4.01
N PHE A 93 2.91 20.62 3.08
CA PHE A 93 3.72 20.97 1.92
C PHE A 93 5.03 21.62 2.34
N PHE A 94 4.98 22.61 3.24
CA PHE A 94 6.18 23.28 3.71
C PHE A 94 7.09 22.32 4.48
N ALA A 95 6.51 21.44 5.31
CA ALA A 95 7.28 20.43 6.02
C ALA A 95 7.98 19.50 5.05
N LEU A 96 7.29 19.08 3.97
CA LEU A 96 7.88 18.22 2.94
C LEU A 96 9.07 18.92 2.27
N MET A 97 8.92 20.18 1.89
CA MET A 97 9.99 20.94 1.24
C MET A 97 11.21 21.07 2.13
N GLN A 98 11.01 21.20 3.45
CA GLN A 98 12.13 21.32 4.39
C GLN A 98 12.93 20.03 4.56
N THR A 99 12.31 18.87 4.29
CA THR A 99 12.99 17.58 4.44
C THR A 99 13.75 17.17 3.19
N LEU A 100 13.46 17.78 2.03
CA LEU A 100 14.12 17.43 0.78
C LEU A 100 15.52 18.01 0.73
N PRO A 101 16.49 17.28 0.11
CA PRO A 101 17.82 17.83 -0.08
C PRO A 101 17.79 19.10 -0.90
N SER A 102 18.68 20.04 -0.56
CA SER A 102 18.83 21.27 -1.36
C SER A 102 19.34 20.92 -2.75
N SER A 103 18.71 21.51 -3.79
CA SER A 103 19.15 21.32 -5.16
C SER A 103 20.52 21.91 -5.44
N ASN A 104 21.01 22.78 -4.55
CA ASN A 104 22.33 23.41 -4.66
C ASN A 104 23.38 22.73 -3.78
N GLY A 105 22.96 21.72 -3.03
CA GLY A 105 23.81 21.02 -2.08
C GLY A 105 24.64 19.94 -2.70
#